data_27d57b45510f3ac19443ff9386ab5c45
#
_entry.id   27d57b45510f3ac19443ff9386ab5c45
#
_cell.length_a   1.000
_cell.length_b   1.000
_cell.length_c   1.000
_cell.angle_alpha   90.00
_cell.angle_beta   90.00
_cell.angle_gamma   90.00
#
_symmetry.space_group_name_H-M   'P 1'
#
loop_
_entity.id
_entity.type
_entity.pdbx_description
1 polymer ?
#
loop_
_entity_poly.entity_id
_entity_poly.type
_entity_poly.pdbx_seq_one_letter_code
_entity_poly.pdbx_strand_id
1 'polypeptide(L)'
;SSTNSSSSSSSSSSSGSSGSPSNSVSSDNTSASSSGTSSYSSSQSSSYGTKKKKKKNVFDPFDHVYGLIRLEKFAEAHQSLKYVNAPTPSKQADKLNLLGFTARKSGDLSSAATYYSKALEINPKHIQALEYQGELYLQLGEIEKAKQNLERIKQICWLICKEKKMLEKAIEVALN
;
A
#
# COMPACT_ATOMS: atom_id res chain seq x y z
N SER A 1 -4.17 36.91 -45.47
CA SER A 1 -3.10 37.78 -44.96
C SER A 1 -2.68 37.23 -43.61
N SER A 2 -1.66 36.35 -43.57
CA SER A 2 -0.26 36.66 -43.25
C SER A 2 -0.12 37.29 -41.87
N THR A 3 0.65 36.80 -40.93
CA THR A 3 2.03 36.35 -40.79
C THR A 3 2.20 35.81 -39.40
N ASN A 4 2.74 34.65 -39.13
CA ASN A 4 4.13 34.26 -38.92
C ASN A 4 4.90 35.13 -37.88
N SER A 5 5.34 34.51 -36.79
CA SER A 5 6.66 34.72 -36.24
C SER A 5 7.02 33.69 -35.14
N SER A 6 8.06 32.98 -35.43
CA SER A 6 8.91 32.13 -34.64
C SER A 6 9.85 32.92 -33.72
N SER A 7 10.31 32.29 -32.65
CA SER A 7 11.66 32.40 -32.05
C SER A 7 11.69 31.55 -30.79
N SER A 8 12.34 30.43 -30.68
CA SER A 8 13.74 30.00 -30.68
C SER A 8 14.62 30.61 -29.57
N SER A 9 15.34 29.66 -28.99
CA SER A 9 16.59 29.71 -28.25
C SER A 9 16.53 30.05 -26.77
N SER A 10 17.30 29.47 -25.85
CA SER A 10 18.50 28.61 -25.92
C SER A 10 18.89 28.14 -24.51
N SER A 11 19.29 26.90 -24.45
CA SER A 11 20.40 26.31 -23.69
C SER A 11 21.19 27.19 -22.69
N SER A 12 21.41 26.64 -21.49
CA SER A 12 22.75 26.64 -20.89
C SER A 12 22.90 25.54 -19.83
N SER A 13 23.86 24.71 -20.10
CA SER A 13 24.52 23.72 -19.27
C SER A 13 25.43 24.41 -18.24
N SER A 14 25.52 23.88 -17.03
CA SER A 14 26.73 23.96 -16.24
C SER A 14 26.90 22.75 -15.34
N SER A 15 27.95 22.05 -15.64
CA SER A 15 28.62 21.01 -14.89
C SER A 15 29.29 21.56 -13.62
N GLY A 16 29.22 20.80 -12.55
CA GLY A 16 29.98 21.08 -11.34
C GLY A 16 30.30 19.79 -10.61
N SER A 17 31.54 19.46 -10.64
CA SER A 17 32.25 18.25 -10.24
C SER A 17 32.56 18.21 -8.73
N SER A 18 32.72 16.98 -8.23
CA SER A 18 33.69 16.51 -7.21
C SER A 18 33.46 16.80 -5.72
N GLY A 19 33.55 15.71 -4.96
CA GLY A 19 33.95 15.70 -3.57
C GLY A 19 33.52 14.52 -2.75
N SER A 20 34.18 13.36 -2.89
CA SER A 20 34.26 12.37 -1.80
C SER A 20 35.28 12.81 -0.78
N PRO A 21 35.12 12.43 0.48
CA PRO A 21 36.20 11.65 1.08
C PRO A 21 35.71 10.43 1.85
N SER A 22 36.41 9.36 1.60
CA SER A 22 36.55 8.15 2.40
C SER A 22 37.00 8.46 3.82
N ASN A 23 36.46 7.80 4.81
CA ASN A 23 37.22 7.54 6.02
C ASN A 23 36.85 6.15 6.56
N SER A 24 37.82 5.29 6.44
CA SER A 24 37.91 3.96 7.02
C SER A 24 38.56 4.11 8.41
N VAL A 25 37.98 3.50 9.42
CA VAL A 25 38.72 3.12 10.64
C VAL A 25 38.28 1.72 11.03
N SER A 26 39.28 0.84 11.13
CA SER A 26 39.23 -0.56 11.56
C SER A 26 39.32 -0.70 13.08
N SER A 27 38.91 -1.90 13.52
CA SER A 27 39.45 -2.69 14.67
C SER A 27 38.95 -2.24 16.06
N ASP A 28 38.53 -3.08 16.99
CA ASP A 28 39.04 -4.37 17.46
C ASP A 28 37.98 -5.10 18.33
N ASN A 29 37.85 -6.34 18.11
CA ASN A 29 37.96 -7.55 18.91
C ASN A 29 37.97 -7.41 20.46
N THR A 30 37.02 -8.06 21.13
CA THR A 30 37.33 -8.89 22.31
C THR A 30 36.24 -9.91 22.60
N SER A 31 36.68 -11.13 22.65
CA SER A 31 35.99 -12.33 23.08
C SER A 31 35.80 -12.35 24.62
N ALA A 32 34.69 -12.85 25.11
CA ALA A 32 34.64 -13.47 26.43
C ALA A 32 33.58 -14.57 26.48
N SER A 33 34.07 -15.79 26.56
CA SER A 33 33.35 -17.00 26.91
C SER A 33 32.96 -16.98 28.39
N SER A 34 31.78 -17.45 28.73
CA SER A 34 31.61 -18.19 29.97
C SER A 34 30.44 -19.14 29.89
N SER A 35 30.79 -20.40 29.96
CA SER A 35 29.99 -21.57 30.16
C SER A 35 29.30 -21.56 31.53
N GLY A 36 28.05 -21.98 31.56
CA GLY A 36 27.33 -22.26 32.79
C GLY A 36 26.28 -23.33 32.53
N THR A 37 26.72 -24.57 32.74
CA THR A 37 25.87 -25.75 32.83
C THR A 37 25.08 -25.72 34.14
N SER A 38 23.78 -25.91 34.10
CA SER A 38 23.00 -26.43 35.23
C SER A 38 21.82 -27.25 34.72
N SER A 39 21.99 -28.53 34.85
CA SER A 39 20.97 -29.57 34.76
C SER A 39 20.01 -29.45 35.95
N TYR A 40 18.71 -29.50 35.73
CA TYR A 40 17.77 -30.03 36.73
C TYR A 40 16.60 -30.74 36.09
N SER A 41 16.34 -31.91 36.64
CA SER A 41 15.45 -32.99 36.18
C SER A 41 13.96 -32.70 36.42
N SER A 42 13.18 -33.23 35.48
CA SER A 42 11.88 -33.95 35.61
C SER A 42 10.80 -33.40 36.56
N SER A 43 9.65 -33.06 35.97
CA SER A 43 8.37 -33.57 36.46
C SER A 43 7.40 -33.65 35.28
N GLN A 44 6.91 -34.82 35.00
CA GLN A 44 5.80 -35.11 34.09
C GLN A 44 4.52 -34.53 34.68
N SER A 45 3.81 -33.73 33.89
CA SER A 45 2.38 -33.55 34.05
C SER A 45 1.71 -33.60 32.71
N SER A 46 0.91 -34.61 32.53
CA SER A 46 -0.04 -34.84 31.46
C SER A 46 -0.90 -33.61 31.32
N SER A 47 -0.81 -32.91 30.20
CA SER A 47 -1.75 -31.84 29.83
C SER A 47 -2.23 -32.11 28.42
N TYR A 48 -3.53 -32.31 28.33
CA TYR A 48 -4.29 -32.44 27.09
C TYR A 48 -3.88 -31.38 26.10
N GLY A 49 -3.25 -31.78 25.01
CA GLY A 49 -2.74 -30.92 23.98
C GLY A 49 -3.84 -30.31 23.13
N THR A 50 -4.32 -29.15 23.51
CA THR A 50 -4.93 -28.25 22.52
C THR A 50 -3.85 -27.84 21.53
N LYS A 51 -3.87 -28.43 20.35
CA LYS A 51 -3.02 -28.03 19.22
C LYS A 51 -3.34 -26.58 18.87
N LYS A 52 -2.71 -25.60 19.53
CA LYS A 52 -2.62 -24.24 19.04
C LYS A 52 -1.92 -24.33 17.69
N LYS A 53 -2.67 -24.19 16.60
CA LYS A 53 -2.09 -23.97 15.27
C LYS A 53 -1.15 -22.78 15.40
N LYS A 54 0.17 -23.03 15.38
CA LYS A 54 1.17 -21.95 15.21
C LYS A 54 0.79 -21.23 13.94
N LYS A 55 0.27 -20.01 14.06
CA LYS A 55 0.18 -19.09 12.92
C LYS A 55 1.60 -18.96 12.40
N LYS A 56 1.89 -19.53 11.22
CA LYS A 56 3.12 -19.20 10.52
C LYS A 56 3.11 -17.67 10.42
N ASN A 57 4.13 -17.01 10.94
CA ASN A 57 4.36 -15.60 10.67
C ASN A 57 4.66 -15.51 9.17
N VAL A 58 3.61 -15.44 8.36
CA VAL A 58 3.72 -15.10 6.95
C VAL A 58 3.98 -13.61 6.96
N PHE A 59 5.22 -13.23 6.66
CA PHE A 59 5.59 -11.84 6.47
C PHE A 59 4.72 -11.27 5.35
N ASP A 60 3.82 -10.35 5.68
CA ASP A 60 3.07 -9.60 4.68
C ASP A 60 3.96 -8.45 4.19
N PRO A 61 4.29 -8.38 2.89
CA PRO A 61 5.14 -7.33 2.36
C PRO A 61 4.57 -5.92 2.56
N PHE A 62 3.30 -5.80 2.93
CA PHE A 62 2.63 -4.54 3.18
C PHE A 62 2.56 -4.13 4.66
N ASP A 63 3.05 -4.94 5.61
CA ASP A 63 2.92 -4.66 7.05
C ASP A 63 3.47 -3.28 7.44
N HIS A 64 4.64 -2.90 6.91
CA HIS A 64 5.22 -1.57 7.13
C HIS A 64 4.32 -0.46 6.58
N VAL A 65 3.78 -0.66 5.38
CA VAL A 65 2.88 0.30 4.72
C VAL A 65 1.59 0.49 5.53
N TYR A 66 0.99 -0.59 6.01
CA TYR A 66 -0.19 -0.50 6.89
C TYR A 66 0.13 0.24 8.19
N GLY A 67 1.35 0.10 8.71
CA GLY A 67 1.82 0.87 9.86
C GLY A 67 1.79 2.38 9.58
N LEU A 68 2.35 2.81 8.45
CA LEU A 68 2.37 4.21 8.03
C LEU A 68 0.96 4.76 7.76
N ILE A 69 0.09 3.97 7.12
CA ILE A 69 -1.31 4.35 6.87
C ILE A 69 -2.08 4.58 8.18
N ARG A 70 -1.90 3.72 9.20
CA ARG A 70 -2.52 3.91 10.52
C ARG A 70 -2.06 5.17 11.23
N LEU A 71 -0.84 5.64 10.94
CA LEU A 71 -0.28 6.89 11.43
C LEU A 71 -0.61 8.09 10.52
N GLU A 72 -1.47 7.90 9.52
CA GLU A 72 -1.85 8.89 8.50
C GLU A 72 -0.68 9.48 7.69
N LYS A 73 0.47 8.78 7.69
CA LYS A 73 1.67 9.14 6.93
C LYS A 73 1.56 8.70 5.47
N PHE A 74 0.59 9.24 4.75
CA PHE A 74 0.22 8.78 3.42
C PHE A 74 1.33 8.97 2.39
N ALA A 75 2.07 10.08 2.45
CA ALA A 75 3.19 10.32 1.54
C ALA A 75 4.34 9.32 1.75
N GLU A 76 4.69 9.03 3.01
CA GLU A 76 5.71 8.03 3.36
C GLU A 76 5.24 6.62 2.94
N ALA A 77 3.98 6.28 3.20
CA ALA A 77 3.38 5.02 2.76
C ALA A 77 3.42 4.86 1.24
N HIS A 78 3.09 5.92 0.50
CA HIS A 78 3.15 5.93 -0.96
C HIS A 78 4.58 5.68 -1.48
N GLN A 79 5.57 6.33 -0.89
CA GLN A 79 6.98 6.11 -1.25
C GLN A 79 7.42 4.67 -0.94
N SER A 80 7.09 4.17 0.26
CA SER A 80 7.42 2.80 0.66
C SER A 80 6.82 1.76 -0.28
N LEU A 81 5.59 1.98 -0.77
CA LEU A 81 4.92 1.09 -1.72
C LEU A 81 5.70 0.89 -3.02
N LYS A 82 6.45 1.89 -3.49
CA LYS A 82 7.26 1.75 -4.72
C LYS A 82 8.25 0.60 -4.63
N TYR A 83 8.78 0.35 -3.45
CA TYR A 83 9.81 -0.67 -3.17
C TYR A 83 9.23 -2.00 -2.69
N VAL A 84 7.92 -2.09 -2.40
CA VAL A 84 7.28 -3.35 -2.02
C VAL A 84 7.31 -4.32 -3.19
N ASN A 85 7.86 -5.51 -2.97
CA ASN A 85 7.80 -6.59 -3.93
C ASN A 85 6.40 -7.23 -3.91
N ALA A 86 5.77 -7.32 -5.07
CA ALA A 86 4.45 -7.92 -5.27
C ALA A 86 4.55 -9.02 -6.35
N PRO A 87 4.99 -10.23 -5.99
CA PRO A 87 5.40 -11.26 -6.95
C PRO A 87 4.22 -11.95 -7.66
N THR A 88 2.99 -11.75 -7.19
CA THR A 88 1.80 -12.36 -7.80
C THR A 88 0.85 -11.30 -8.32
N PRO A 89 0.00 -11.60 -9.33
CA PRO A 89 -1.01 -10.67 -9.81
C PRO A 89 -1.93 -10.14 -8.69
N SER A 90 -2.32 -11.02 -7.75
CA SER A 90 -3.12 -10.60 -6.59
C SER A 90 -2.38 -9.56 -5.74
N LYS A 91 -1.12 -9.82 -5.37
CA LYS A 91 -0.31 -8.87 -4.60
C LYS A 91 -0.03 -7.59 -5.38
N GLN A 92 0.08 -7.68 -6.70
CA GLN A 92 0.25 -6.50 -7.54
C GLN A 92 -1.02 -5.64 -7.57
N ALA A 93 -2.21 -6.25 -7.63
CA ALA A 93 -3.47 -5.54 -7.49
C ALA A 93 -3.61 -4.91 -6.10
N ASP A 94 -3.25 -5.63 -5.02
CA ASP A 94 -3.20 -5.09 -3.66
C ASP A 94 -2.27 -3.86 -3.57
N LYS A 95 -1.05 -3.95 -4.15
CA LYS A 95 -0.09 -2.84 -4.19
C LYS A 95 -0.66 -1.61 -4.91
N LEU A 96 -1.25 -1.81 -6.07
CA LEU A 96 -1.87 -0.72 -6.85
C LEU A 96 -3.06 -0.10 -6.10
N ASN A 97 -3.88 -0.92 -5.46
CA ASN A 97 -4.96 -0.43 -4.60
C ASN A 97 -4.44 0.47 -3.47
N LEU A 98 -3.37 0.07 -2.78
CA LEU A 98 -2.76 0.87 -1.72
C LEU A 98 -2.08 2.14 -2.25
N LEU A 99 -1.46 2.10 -3.45
CA LEU A 99 -0.94 3.30 -4.12
C LEU A 99 -2.08 4.28 -4.45
N GLY A 100 -3.21 3.78 -4.94
CA GLY A 100 -4.41 4.58 -5.17
C GLY A 100 -4.96 5.20 -3.89
N PHE A 101 -5.04 4.42 -2.82
CA PHE A 101 -5.49 4.89 -1.52
C PHE A 101 -4.60 6.02 -0.96
N THR A 102 -3.29 5.81 -0.97
CA THR A 102 -2.34 6.80 -0.45
C THR A 102 -2.30 8.07 -1.30
N ALA A 103 -2.38 7.95 -2.63
CA ALA A 103 -2.48 9.10 -3.55
C ALA A 103 -3.76 9.91 -3.27
N ARG A 104 -4.93 9.25 -3.17
CA ARG A 104 -6.20 9.90 -2.86
C ARG A 104 -6.16 10.62 -1.51
N LYS A 105 -5.61 10.00 -0.48
CA LYS A 105 -5.47 10.61 0.85
C LYS A 105 -4.49 11.79 0.87
N SER A 106 -3.55 11.83 -0.06
CA SER A 106 -2.63 12.97 -0.27
C SER A 106 -3.19 14.04 -1.21
N GLY A 107 -4.42 13.89 -1.71
CA GLY A 107 -5.07 14.84 -2.61
C GLY A 107 -4.78 14.65 -4.10
N ASP A 108 -3.94 13.69 -4.49
CA ASP A 108 -3.67 13.36 -5.89
C ASP A 108 -4.73 12.39 -6.44
N LEU A 109 -5.89 12.98 -6.77
CA LEU A 109 -7.06 12.20 -7.24
C LEU A 109 -6.82 11.60 -8.64
N SER A 110 -6.02 12.24 -9.47
CA SER A 110 -5.69 11.77 -10.83
C SER A 110 -4.86 10.50 -10.80
N SER A 111 -3.78 10.51 -10.03
CA SER A 111 -2.97 9.29 -9.82
C SER A 111 -3.77 8.19 -9.14
N ALA A 112 -4.63 8.54 -8.18
CA ALA A 112 -5.49 7.57 -7.51
C ALA A 112 -6.43 6.86 -8.50
N ALA A 113 -7.09 7.60 -9.40
CA ALA A 113 -7.94 7.03 -10.44
C ALA A 113 -7.17 6.03 -11.32
N THR A 114 -5.96 6.41 -11.73
CA THR A 114 -5.09 5.56 -12.55
C THR A 114 -4.71 4.26 -11.82
N TYR A 115 -4.33 4.36 -10.55
CA TYR A 115 -3.93 3.19 -9.75
C TYR A 115 -5.08 2.22 -9.50
N TYR A 116 -6.27 2.73 -9.15
CA TYR A 116 -7.44 1.87 -8.96
C TYR A 116 -7.86 1.18 -10.27
N SER A 117 -7.84 1.89 -11.39
CA SER A 117 -8.14 1.29 -12.69
C SER A 117 -7.19 0.14 -13.01
N LYS A 118 -5.86 0.35 -12.83
CA LYS A 118 -4.86 -0.71 -13.02
C LYS A 118 -5.04 -1.88 -12.04
N ALA A 119 -5.43 -1.62 -10.80
CA ALA A 119 -5.72 -2.69 -9.84
C ALA A 119 -6.90 -3.55 -10.31
N LEU A 120 -7.95 -2.92 -10.83
CA LEU A 120 -9.16 -3.58 -11.35
C LEU A 120 -8.97 -4.22 -12.72
N GLU A 121 -8.01 -3.77 -13.52
CA GLU A 121 -7.57 -4.48 -14.74
C GLU A 121 -6.94 -5.83 -14.39
N ILE A 122 -6.08 -5.87 -13.36
CA ILE A 122 -5.45 -7.12 -12.91
C ILE A 122 -6.45 -8.02 -12.18
N ASN A 123 -7.27 -7.45 -11.31
CA ASN A 123 -8.28 -8.17 -10.53
C ASN A 123 -9.63 -7.44 -10.58
N PRO A 124 -10.50 -7.75 -11.56
CA PRO A 124 -11.81 -7.11 -11.68
C PRO A 124 -12.76 -7.33 -10.49
N LYS A 125 -12.46 -8.32 -9.63
CA LYS A 125 -13.22 -8.65 -8.42
C LYS A 125 -12.56 -8.15 -7.14
N HIS A 126 -11.62 -7.23 -7.22
CA HIS A 126 -10.95 -6.64 -6.06
C HIS A 126 -11.90 -5.70 -5.31
N ILE A 127 -12.63 -6.23 -4.32
CA ILE A 127 -13.72 -5.53 -3.62
C ILE A 127 -13.24 -4.20 -3.01
N GLN A 128 -12.07 -4.20 -2.36
CA GLN A 128 -11.53 -3.00 -1.73
C GLN A 128 -11.13 -1.92 -2.75
N ALA A 129 -10.65 -2.32 -3.95
CA ALA A 129 -10.34 -1.36 -5.00
C ALA A 129 -11.63 -0.74 -5.59
N LEU A 130 -12.71 -1.54 -5.72
CA LEU A 130 -14.02 -1.03 -6.13
C LEU A 130 -14.58 -0.04 -5.12
N GLU A 131 -14.45 -0.33 -3.82
CA GLU A 131 -14.92 0.55 -2.75
C GLU A 131 -14.13 1.86 -2.74
N TYR A 132 -12.79 1.82 -2.74
CA TYR A 132 -11.95 3.02 -2.73
C TYR A 132 -12.08 3.86 -4.01
N GLN A 133 -12.26 3.22 -5.18
CA GLN A 133 -12.57 3.93 -6.41
C GLN A 133 -13.97 4.55 -6.35
N GLY A 134 -14.92 3.89 -5.70
CA GLY A 134 -16.25 4.46 -5.44
C GLY A 134 -16.18 5.73 -4.59
N GLU A 135 -15.40 5.70 -3.49
CA GLU A 135 -15.16 6.90 -2.68
C GLU A 135 -14.45 8.02 -3.48
N LEU A 136 -13.51 7.66 -4.37
CA LEU A 136 -12.89 8.63 -5.28
C LEU A 136 -13.93 9.29 -6.19
N TYR A 137 -14.83 8.51 -6.78
CA TYR A 137 -15.90 9.04 -7.63
C TYR A 137 -16.82 9.99 -6.88
N LEU A 138 -17.12 9.73 -5.60
CA LEU A 138 -17.89 10.65 -4.77
C LEU A 138 -17.14 11.97 -4.54
N GLN A 139 -15.82 11.93 -4.31
CA GLN A 139 -14.99 13.13 -4.19
C GLN A 139 -14.96 13.97 -5.50
N LEU A 140 -15.11 13.31 -6.64
CA LEU A 140 -15.17 13.93 -7.96
C LEU A 140 -16.61 14.37 -8.37
N GLY A 141 -17.63 14.11 -7.52
CA GLY A 141 -19.02 14.38 -7.85
C GLY A 141 -19.66 13.37 -8.83
N GLU A 142 -18.96 12.27 -9.12
CA GLU A 142 -19.39 11.26 -10.10
C GLU A 142 -20.22 10.14 -9.42
N ILE A 143 -21.35 10.54 -8.80
CA ILE A 143 -22.16 9.65 -7.96
C ILE A 143 -22.61 8.38 -8.69
N GLU A 144 -22.97 8.49 -9.97
CA GLU A 144 -23.43 7.33 -10.75
C GLU A 144 -22.31 6.27 -10.96
N LYS A 145 -21.07 6.70 -11.10
CA LYS A 145 -19.94 5.76 -11.16
C LYS A 145 -19.69 5.07 -9.81
N ALA A 146 -19.88 5.78 -8.72
CA ALA A 146 -19.81 5.19 -7.38
C ALA A 146 -20.91 4.13 -7.18
N LYS A 147 -22.13 4.39 -7.62
CA LYS A 147 -23.25 3.40 -7.61
C LYS A 147 -22.94 2.19 -8.48
N GLN A 148 -22.34 2.37 -9.67
CA GLN A 148 -21.93 1.26 -10.51
C GLN A 148 -20.91 0.35 -9.81
N ASN A 149 -19.92 0.92 -9.12
CA ASN A 149 -18.99 0.14 -8.31
C ASN A 149 -19.68 -0.60 -7.15
N LEU A 150 -20.65 0.03 -6.51
CA LEU A 150 -21.45 -0.61 -5.47
C LEU A 150 -22.21 -1.83 -6.01
N GLU A 151 -22.82 -1.73 -7.18
CA GLU A 151 -23.51 -2.87 -7.82
C GLU A 151 -22.52 -4.01 -8.16
N ARG A 152 -21.33 -3.68 -8.64
CA ARG A 152 -20.28 -4.68 -8.84
C ARG A 152 -19.89 -5.37 -7.52
N ILE A 153 -19.74 -4.61 -6.43
CA ILE A 153 -19.46 -5.18 -5.11
C ILE A 153 -20.61 -6.12 -4.66
N LYS A 154 -21.86 -5.73 -4.85
CA LYS A 154 -23.03 -6.57 -4.52
C LYS A 154 -23.03 -7.90 -5.27
N GLN A 155 -22.64 -7.90 -6.53
CA GLN A 155 -22.52 -9.13 -7.34
C GLN A 155 -21.41 -10.05 -6.85
N ILE A 156 -20.30 -9.50 -6.35
CA ILE A 156 -19.16 -10.28 -5.84
C ILE A 156 -19.42 -10.76 -4.42
N CYS A 157 -19.99 -9.91 -3.60
CA CYS A 157 -20.24 -10.13 -2.18
C CYS A 157 -21.75 -10.16 -1.88
N TRP A 158 -22.37 -11.32 -2.03
CA TRP A 158 -23.81 -11.50 -1.83
C TRP A 158 -24.23 -11.55 -0.36
N LEU A 159 -23.30 -11.82 0.57
CA LEU A 159 -23.55 -11.78 2.01
C LEU A 159 -23.16 -10.42 2.62
N ILE A 160 -22.65 -10.41 3.84
CA ILE A 160 -22.25 -9.20 4.56
C ILE A 160 -20.76 -8.96 4.28
N CYS A 161 -20.46 -7.91 3.51
CA CYS A 161 -19.10 -7.41 3.41
C CYS A 161 -19.03 -5.94 3.86
N LYS A 162 -17.90 -5.63 4.49
CA LYS A 162 -17.66 -4.32 5.09
C LYS A 162 -17.62 -3.23 4.02
N GLU A 163 -16.95 -3.50 2.92
CA GLU A 163 -16.73 -2.58 1.80
C GLU A 163 -18.05 -2.15 1.15
N LYS A 164 -19.00 -3.11 1.01
CA LYS A 164 -20.35 -2.80 0.53
C LYS A 164 -21.02 -1.76 1.42
N LYS A 165 -21.06 -2.01 2.73
CA LYS A 165 -21.69 -1.10 3.70
C LYS A 165 -21.01 0.25 3.76
N MET A 166 -19.68 0.29 3.62
CA MET A 166 -18.93 1.54 3.63
C MET A 166 -19.29 2.40 2.41
N LEU A 167 -19.31 1.81 1.22
CA LEU A 167 -19.66 2.56 0.01
C LEU A 167 -21.14 2.93 -0.03
N GLU A 168 -22.07 2.07 0.43
CA GLU A 168 -23.51 2.41 0.58
C GLU A 168 -23.67 3.67 1.44
N LYS A 169 -23.05 3.68 2.62
CA LYS A 169 -23.11 4.83 3.52
C LYS A 169 -22.48 6.08 2.94
N ALA A 170 -21.35 5.94 2.24
CA ALA A 170 -20.67 7.08 1.60
C ALA A 170 -21.56 7.70 0.51
N ILE A 171 -22.25 6.90 -0.30
CA ILE A 171 -23.19 7.37 -1.32
C ILE A 171 -24.39 8.08 -0.66
N GLU A 172 -24.93 7.51 0.40
CA GLU A 172 -26.05 8.12 1.14
C GLU A 172 -25.68 9.51 1.67
N VAL A 173 -24.48 9.65 2.26
CA VAL A 173 -23.99 10.94 2.76
C VAL A 173 -23.77 11.96 1.62
N ALA A 174 -23.35 11.51 0.43
CA ALA A 174 -23.12 12.38 -0.72
C ALA A 174 -24.42 12.86 -1.40
N LEU A 175 -25.56 12.22 -1.11
CA LEU A 175 -26.87 12.56 -1.66
C LEU A 175 -27.67 13.52 -0.75
N ASN A 176 -27.26 13.69 0.51
CA ASN A 176 -27.91 14.58 1.49
C ASN A 176 -27.16 15.90 1.63
#